data_884cb1f2796491db017d4c2fdc485278
#
_entry.id   884cb1f2796491db017d4c2fdc485278
#
_cell.length_a   1.000
_cell.length_b   1.000
_cell.length_c   1.000
_cell.angle_alpha   90.00
_cell.angle_beta   90.00
_cell.angle_gamma   90.00
#
_symmetry.space_group_name_H-M   'P 1'
#
loop_
_entity.id
_entity.type
_entity.pdbx_description
1 polymer ?
#
loop_
_entity_poly.entity_id
_entity_poly.type
_entity_poly.pdbx_seq_one_letter_code
_entity_poly.pdbx_strand_id
1 'polypeptide(L)'
;MNLKYMILGAGGTGGILGSALTKAGKDVTFIARGSNLDAMRNNGLIIRHLWDPTEEHLEVRALSMEESCALSLAPEVIFICVKEYSLDSVLPFIRQTAGPRTIIIPILNIYGTGARMQKKLPDCTVLDGCIYVSASLEHPGVLVQHGPILRVVFGPRDPSYISPILSVIQSDLCESGIDGVLSTHIQRDALEKFSYVSPIGAAGVYLHAVAGDFQKEGAARELFKSMIREISALAAAMGYPFEKDYVKINLEILSNLSADATTSMQRDIMEGKPSELDGLVMEPLRLAKKYSVSMPCYEEVANVLCPLEF
;
A
#
# COMPACT_ATOMS: atom_id res chain seq x y z
N MET A 1 -13.20 9.91 21.24
CA MET A 1 -11.95 10.71 21.09
C MET A 1 -11.89 11.06 19.60
N ASN A 2 -11.75 12.32 19.23
CA ASN A 2 -11.67 12.67 17.80
C ASN A 2 -10.20 12.72 17.42
N LEU A 3 -9.72 11.68 16.71
CA LEU A 3 -8.32 11.59 16.29
C LEU A 3 -8.05 12.50 15.09
N LYS A 4 -6.86 13.11 15.07
CA LYS A 4 -6.36 13.88 13.93
C LYS A 4 -5.56 12.96 13.02
N TYR A 5 -6.07 12.74 11.85
CA TYR A 5 -5.46 11.92 10.81
C TYR A 5 -4.63 12.75 9.84
N MET A 6 -3.47 12.27 9.49
CA MET A 6 -2.66 12.82 8.41
C MET A 6 -2.47 11.76 7.32
N ILE A 7 -2.79 12.10 6.09
CA ILE A 7 -2.55 11.26 4.92
C ILE A 7 -1.31 11.78 4.20
N LEU A 8 -0.19 11.11 4.37
CA LEU A 8 1.07 11.47 3.72
C LEU A 8 1.17 10.80 2.36
N GLY A 9 0.82 11.56 1.32
CA GLY A 9 0.71 11.11 -0.06
C GLY A 9 -0.75 10.97 -0.51
N ALA A 10 -1.28 12.00 -1.16
CA ALA A 10 -2.66 12.10 -1.66
C ALA A 10 -2.78 11.60 -3.12
N GLY A 11 -2.16 10.45 -3.43
CA GLY A 11 -2.38 9.71 -4.69
C GLY A 11 -3.63 8.84 -4.61
N GLY A 12 -3.79 7.88 -5.55
CA GLY A 12 -4.97 7.01 -5.59
C GLY A 12 -5.28 6.36 -4.24
N THR A 13 -4.30 5.67 -3.65
CA THR A 13 -4.48 4.97 -2.37
C THR A 13 -4.81 5.91 -1.21
N GLY A 14 -3.94 6.90 -0.95
CA GLY A 14 -4.12 7.82 0.17
C GLY A 14 -5.30 8.77 -0.04
N GLY A 15 -5.56 9.14 -1.29
CA GLY A 15 -6.73 9.97 -1.63
C GLY A 15 -8.03 9.27 -1.29
N ILE A 16 -8.22 8.00 -1.70
CA ILE A 16 -9.46 7.24 -1.39
C ILE A 16 -9.57 6.97 0.11
N LEU A 17 -8.49 6.55 0.78
CA LEU A 17 -8.51 6.34 2.24
C LEU A 17 -8.92 7.62 2.98
N GLY A 18 -8.24 8.71 2.69
CA GLY A 18 -8.51 9.99 3.36
C GLY A 18 -9.89 10.57 3.02
N SER A 19 -10.37 10.38 1.79
CA SER A 19 -11.72 10.80 1.39
C SER A 19 -12.80 10.07 2.20
N ALA A 20 -12.66 8.76 2.38
CA ALA A 20 -13.61 7.97 3.18
C ALA A 20 -13.64 8.47 4.64
N LEU A 21 -12.48 8.70 5.26
CA LEU A 21 -12.39 9.28 6.60
C LEU A 21 -13.01 10.69 6.68
N THR A 22 -12.72 11.54 5.69
CA THR A 22 -13.27 12.91 5.64
C THR A 22 -14.79 12.92 5.51
N LYS A 23 -15.35 12.07 4.65
CA LYS A 23 -16.80 11.89 4.47
C LYS A 23 -17.51 11.47 5.76
N ALA A 24 -16.83 10.67 6.59
CA ALA A 24 -17.33 10.28 7.91
C ALA A 24 -17.13 11.35 9.00
N GLY A 25 -16.68 12.55 8.63
CA GLY A 25 -16.50 13.68 9.56
C GLY A 25 -15.26 13.56 10.46
N LYS A 26 -14.28 12.72 10.10
CA LYS A 26 -13.02 12.64 10.83
C LYS A 26 -12.13 13.83 10.50
N ASP A 27 -11.27 14.26 11.44
CA ASP A 27 -10.32 15.36 11.24
C ASP A 27 -9.13 14.87 10.40
N VAL A 28 -9.18 15.13 9.10
CA VAL A 28 -8.18 14.64 8.12
C VAL A 28 -7.42 15.80 7.50
N THR A 29 -6.10 15.72 7.51
CA THR A 29 -5.22 16.59 6.75
C THR A 29 -4.45 15.78 5.72
N PHE A 30 -4.58 16.14 4.46
CA PHE A 30 -3.82 15.56 3.37
C PHE A 30 -2.50 16.32 3.20
N ILE A 31 -1.41 15.58 3.06
CA ILE A 31 -0.12 16.13 2.65
C ILE A 31 0.09 15.79 1.18
N ALA A 32 0.08 16.83 0.36
CA ALA A 32 0.21 16.74 -1.09
C ALA A 32 1.26 17.73 -1.61
N ARG A 33 1.55 17.68 -2.91
CA ARG A 33 2.54 18.56 -3.55
C ARG A 33 2.15 18.91 -4.99
N GLY A 34 2.73 19.98 -5.52
CA GLY A 34 2.59 20.40 -6.91
C GLY A 34 1.13 20.58 -7.33
N SER A 35 0.83 20.33 -8.59
CA SER A 35 -0.49 20.54 -9.17
C SER A 35 -1.61 19.79 -8.45
N ASN A 36 -1.32 18.64 -7.82
CA ASN A 36 -2.33 17.91 -7.04
C ASN A 36 -2.73 18.67 -5.78
N LEU A 37 -1.77 19.28 -5.07
CA LEU A 37 -2.05 20.13 -3.92
C LEU A 37 -2.90 21.34 -4.33
N ASP A 38 -2.53 22.00 -5.43
CA ASP A 38 -3.24 23.19 -5.93
C ASP A 38 -4.68 22.85 -6.31
N ALA A 39 -4.88 21.72 -7.00
CA ALA A 39 -6.22 21.25 -7.36
C ALA A 39 -7.08 20.92 -6.14
N MET A 40 -6.51 20.21 -5.15
CA MET A 40 -7.20 19.88 -3.90
C MET A 40 -7.65 21.10 -3.11
N ARG A 41 -6.86 22.18 -3.13
CA ARG A 41 -7.19 23.45 -2.45
C ARG A 41 -8.28 24.24 -3.16
N ASN A 42 -8.21 24.30 -4.48
CA ASN A 42 -9.09 25.12 -5.27
C ASN A 42 -10.45 24.46 -5.54
N ASN A 43 -10.45 23.12 -5.71
CA ASN A 43 -11.60 22.37 -6.20
C ASN A 43 -12.02 21.23 -5.25
N GLY A 44 -11.26 20.96 -4.18
CA GLY A 44 -11.42 19.75 -3.38
C GLY A 44 -10.93 18.50 -4.11
N LEU A 45 -11.39 17.34 -3.65
CA LEU A 45 -11.19 16.06 -4.34
C LEU A 45 -12.46 15.67 -5.09
N ILE A 46 -12.27 15.20 -6.31
CA ILE A 46 -13.31 14.60 -7.13
C ILE A 46 -13.06 13.09 -7.12
N ILE A 47 -14.06 12.30 -6.74
CA ILE A 47 -13.95 10.84 -6.69
C ILE A 47 -14.95 10.25 -7.69
N ARG A 48 -14.43 9.42 -8.60
CA ARG A 48 -15.20 8.63 -9.56
C ARG A 48 -15.09 7.16 -9.20
N HIS A 49 -16.23 6.48 -9.22
CA HIS A 49 -16.32 5.04 -9.00
C HIS A 49 -16.69 4.36 -10.31
N LEU A 50 -15.91 3.37 -10.78
CA LEU A 50 -16.21 2.69 -12.06
C LEU A 50 -17.49 1.85 -12.02
N TRP A 51 -18.04 1.56 -10.84
CA TRP A 51 -19.31 0.83 -10.67
C TRP A 51 -20.50 1.73 -10.38
N ASP A 52 -20.30 3.04 -10.23
CA ASP A 52 -21.32 4.04 -9.95
C ASP A 52 -21.06 5.26 -10.83
N PRO A 53 -22.05 5.71 -11.62
CA PRO A 53 -21.87 6.88 -12.50
C PRO A 53 -21.83 8.21 -11.75
N THR A 54 -22.07 8.21 -10.45
CA THR A 54 -22.05 9.44 -9.63
C THR A 54 -20.61 9.90 -9.39
N GLU A 55 -20.39 11.20 -9.49
CA GLU A 55 -19.14 11.86 -9.18
C GLU A 55 -19.29 12.54 -7.83
N GLU A 56 -18.39 12.23 -6.90
CA GLU A 56 -18.41 12.83 -5.56
C GLU A 56 -17.43 14.01 -5.52
N HIS A 57 -17.89 15.13 -4.99
CA HIS A 57 -17.08 16.32 -4.75
C HIS A 57 -16.89 16.49 -3.24
N LEU A 58 -15.65 16.53 -2.78
CA LEU A 58 -15.32 16.58 -1.37
C LEU A 58 -14.38 17.74 -1.06
N GLU A 59 -14.80 18.68 -0.24
CA GLU A 59 -13.90 19.67 0.33
C GLU A 59 -12.92 19.00 1.29
N VAL A 60 -11.63 19.32 1.17
CA VAL A 60 -10.58 18.69 1.96
C VAL A 60 -9.57 19.72 2.47
N ARG A 61 -8.98 19.42 3.61
CA ARG A 61 -7.83 20.18 4.11
C ARG A 61 -6.55 19.60 3.51
N ALA A 62 -5.93 20.32 2.58
CA ALA A 62 -4.70 19.92 1.92
C ALA A 62 -3.57 20.92 2.17
N LEU A 63 -2.41 20.42 2.59
CA LEU A 63 -1.21 21.21 2.93
C LEU A 63 0.02 20.62 2.24
N SER A 64 1.04 21.46 2.04
CA SER A 64 2.38 20.97 1.81
C SER A 64 3.03 20.47 3.11
N MET A 65 4.17 19.80 3.01
CA MET A 65 4.94 19.42 4.21
C MET A 65 5.42 20.65 4.98
N GLU A 66 5.88 21.68 4.28
CA GLU A 66 6.39 22.92 4.86
C GLU A 66 5.30 23.67 5.65
N GLU A 67 4.11 23.78 5.08
CA GLU A 67 2.97 24.44 5.75
C GLU A 67 2.49 23.64 6.96
N SER A 68 2.46 22.31 6.84
CA SER A 68 2.11 21.44 7.97
C SER A 68 3.06 21.62 9.15
N CYS A 69 4.37 21.72 8.87
CA CYS A 69 5.38 22.01 9.89
C CYS A 69 5.19 23.41 10.50
N ALA A 70 4.95 24.43 9.66
CA ALA A 70 4.75 25.80 10.12
C ALA A 70 3.52 25.96 11.05
N LEU A 71 2.46 25.18 10.79
CA LEU A 71 1.26 25.14 11.63
C LEU A 71 1.41 24.27 12.88
N SER A 72 2.58 23.63 13.08
CA SER A 72 2.85 22.72 14.20
C SER A 72 1.74 21.69 14.41
N LEU A 73 1.24 21.11 13.31
CA LEU A 73 0.23 20.07 13.40
C LEU A 73 0.81 18.85 14.13
N ALA A 74 0.05 18.34 15.08
CA ALA A 74 0.40 17.16 15.86
C ALA A 74 -0.66 16.08 15.61
N PRO A 75 -0.54 15.30 14.53
CA PRO A 75 -1.49 14.24 14.23
C PRO A 75 -1.33 13.09 15.23
N GLU A 76 -2.46 12.48 15.63
CA GLU A 76 -2.44 11.22 16.38
C GLU A 76 -2.16 10.02 15.48
N VAL A 77 -2.52 10.10 14.19
CA VAL A 77 -2.32 9.00 13.23
C VAL A 77 -1.75 9.57 11.92
N ILE A 78 -0.68 8.96 11.43
CA ILE A 78 -0.13 9.24 10.09
C ILE A 78 -0.22 7.98 9.24
N PHE A 79 -1.05 7.99 8.21
CA PHE A 79 -1.01 6.99 7.15
C PHE A 79 0.03 7.37 6.11
N ILE A 80 1.00 6.47 5.86
CA ILE A 80 2.03 6.66 4.84
C ILE A 80 1.56 5.98 3.57
N CYS A 81 1.26 6.81 2.56
CA CYS A 81 0.69 6.40 1.26
C CYS A 81 1.58 6.83 0.08
N VAL A 82 2.80 7.24 0.34
CA VAL A 82 3.77 7.56 -0.71
C VAL A 82 4.29 6.28 -1.36
N LYS A 83 4.84 6.39 -2.56
CA LYS A 83 5.55 5.29 -3.22
C LYS A 83 6.87 4.98 -2.48
N GLU A 84 7.32 3.74 -2.56
CA GLU A 84 8.48 3.24 -1.82
C GLU A 84 9.75 4.09 -2.05
N TYR A 85 10.03 4.44 -3.30
CA TYR A 85 11.19 5.26 -3.68
C TYR A 85 11.17 6.70 -3.11
N SER A 86 10.00 7.16 -2.60
CA SER A 86 9.89 8.46 -1.93
C SER A 86 9.98 8.37 -0.41
N LEU A 87 10.05 7.16 0.16
CA LEU A 87 9.92 6.96 1.60
C LEU A 87 11.01 7.69 2.38
N ASP A 88 12.27 7.59 1.94
CA ASP A 88 13.40 8.21 2.64
C ASP A 88 13.32 9.74 2.63
N SER A 89 12.76 10.33 1.57
CA SER A 89 12.61 11.79 1.46
C SER A 89 11.59 12.38 2.43
N VAL A 90 10.64 11.58 2.93
CA VAL A 90 9.60 12.05 3.86
C VAL A 90 9.94 11.78 5.33
N LEU A 91 10.99 11.02 5.64
CA LEU A 91 11.40 10.73 7.03
C LEU A 91 11.71 11.99 7.86
N PRO A 92 12.43 13.01 7.33
CA PRO A 92 12.66 14.25 8.08
C PRO A 92 11.36 14.95 8.48
N PHE A 93 10.40 15.02 7.56
CA PHE A 93 9.07 15.57 7.82
C PHE A 93 8.34 14.79 8.92
N ILE A 94 8.35 13.46 8.86
CA ILE A 94 7.71 12.61 9.88
C ILE A 94 8.32 12.87 11.25
N ARG A 95 9.66 12.92 11.37
CA ARG A 95 10.34 13.22 12.64
C ARG A 95 9.93 14.56 13.23
N GLN A 96 9.73 15.56 12.38
CA GLN A 96 9.34 16.90 12.83
C GLN A 96 7.87 16.99 13.26
N THR A 97 7.01 16.17 12.63
CA THR A 97 5.55 16.27 12.77
C THR A 97 4.99 15.25 13.78
N ALA A 98 5.61 14.07 13.88
CA ALA A 98 5.16 13.03 14.78
C ALA A 98 5.51 13.38 16.24
N GLY A 99 4.50 13.36 17.09
CA GLY A 99 4.66 13.47 18.55
C GLY A 99 4.84 12.11 19.23
N PRO A 100 5.08 12.10 20.53
CA PRO A 100 5.32 10.86 21.31
C PRO A 100 4.16 9.84 21.28
N ARG A 101 2.96 10.30 20.94
CA ARG A 101 1.75 9.46 20.87
C ARG A 101 1.26 9.23 19.45
N THR A 102 1.98 9.73 18.45
CA THR A 102 1.61 9.56 17.05
C THR A 102 1.81 8.10 16.64
N ILE A 103 0.78 7.49 16.07
CA ILE A 103 0.84 6.17 15.45
C ILE A 103 1.09 6.34 13.95
N ILE A 104 2.16 5.74 13.44
CA ILE A 104 2.53 5.79 12.02
C ILE A 104 2.20 4.44 11.39
N ILE A 105 1.40 4.45 10.34
CA ILE A 105 0.91 3.25 9.66
C ILE A 105 1.28 3.34 8.17
N PRO A 106 2.38 2.72 7.74
CA PRO A 106 2.67 2.58 6.32
C PRO A 106 1.72 1.54 5.71
N ILE A 107 1.09 1.91 4.59
CA ILE A 107 0.15 1.05 3.86
C ILE A 107 0.59 0.80 2.42
N LEU A 108 1.91 0.82 2.18
CA LEU A 108 2.52 0.55 0.88
C LEU A 108 2.33 -0.91 0.47
N ASN A 109 2.52 -1.17 -0.83
CA ASN A 109 2.47 -2.53 -1.37
C ASN A 109 3.73 -3.38 -1.08
N ILE A 110 4.71 -2.80 -0.40
CA ILE A 110 6.00 -3.44 -0.13
C ILE A 110 6.01 -4.02 1.29
N TYR A 111 6.32 -5.30 1.39
CA TYR A 111 6.45 -5.97 2.68
C TYR A 111 7.60 -5.41 3.52
N GLY A 112 7.44 -5.39 4.84
CA GLY A 112 8.46 -4.98 5.79
C GLY A 112 8.72 -3.47 5.88
N THR A 113 7.92 -2.64 5.21
CA THR A 113 8.08 -1.18 5.22
C THR A 113 8.04 -0.61 6.63
N GLY A 114 7.10 -1.05 7.48
CA GLY A 114 7.01 -0.56 8.86
C GLY A 114 8.24 -0.90 9.69
N ALA A 115 8.78 -2.11 9.56
CA ALA A 115 10.00 -2.51 10.25
C ALA A 115 11.22 -1.68 9.80
N ARG A 116 11.33 -1.38 8.50
CA ARG A 116 12.38 -0.50 7.95
C ARG A 116 12.25 0.94 8.46
N MET A 117 11.02 1.46 8.47
CA MET A 117 10.74 2.80 9.01
C MET A 117 11.03 2.90 10.51
N GLN A 118 10.64 1.89 11.31
CA GLN A 118 10.90 1.88 12.75
C GLN A 118 12.39 2.01 13.08
N LYS A 119 13.26 1.35 12.30
CA LYS A 119 14.73 1.48 12.46
C LYS A 119 15.23 2.91 12.21
N LYS A 120 14.58 3.63 11.28
CA LYS A 120 14.92 5.02 10.92
C LYS A 120 14.21 6.04 11.81
N LEU A 121 13.17 5.64 12.53
CA LEU A 121 12.33 6.46 13.41
C LEU A 121 12.23 5.79 14.80
N PRO A 122 13.35 5.66 15.54
CA PRO A 122 13.38 4.90 16.80
C PRO A 122 12.47 5.49 17.89
N ASP A 123 12.26 6.82 17.86
CA ASP A 123 11.45 7.54 18.85
C ASP A 123 9.95 7.60 18.51
N CYS A 124 9.55 6.99 17.38
CA CYS A 124 8.16 6.96 16.93
C CYS A 124 7.56 5.57 17.10
N THR A 125 6.23 5.49 17.22
CA THR A 125 5.51 4.22 17.14
C THR A 125 5.13 3.95 15.69
N VAL A 126 5.84 3.04 15.04
CA VAL A 126 5.56 2.63 13.66
C VAL A 126 4.98 1.21 13.66
N LEU A 127 3.76 1.06 13.16
CA LEU A 127 3.10 -0.23 12.97
C LEU A 127 3.47 -0.85 11.61
N ASP A 128 2.94 -2.03 11.33
CA ASP A 128 2.80 -2.53 9.98
C ASP A 128 1.35 -2.37 9.51
N GLY A 129 1.16 -2.21 8.20
CA GLY A 129 -0.15 -2.13 7.61
C GLY A 129 -0.15 -2.45 6.13
N CYS A 130 -1.30 -2.80 5.62
CA CYS A 130 -1.55 -2.93 4.20
C CYS A 130 -2.98 -2.52 3.85
N ILE A 131 -3.20 -2.13 2.60
CA ILE A 131 -4.51 -1.69 2.11
C ILE A 131 -4.89 -2.47 0.85
N TYR A 132 -6.15 -2.86 0.77
CA TYR A 132 -6.76 -3.43 -0.42
C TYR A 132 -7.65 -2.35 -1.02
N VAL A 133 -7.18 -1.76 -2.09
CA VAL A 133 -7.88 -0.75 -2.88
C VAL A 133 -7.31 -0.77 -4.30
N SER A 134 -8.17 -0.62 -5.27
CA SER A 134 -7.76 -0.37 -6.66
C SER A 134 -8.18 1.05 -7.01
N ALA A 135 -7.21 1.95 -7.07
CA ALA A 135 -7.46 3.36 -7.33
C ALA A 135 -6.26 4.03 -8.01
N SER A 136 -6.53 5.09 -8.76
CA SER A 136 -5.52 5.93 -9.42
C SER A 136 -5.85 7.41 -9.27
N LEU A 137 -4.82 8.24 -9.37
CA LEU A 137 -4.96 9.66 -9.60
C LEU A 137 -5.00 9.86 -11.13
N GLU A 138 -6.16 10.17 -11.68
CA GLU A 138 -6.36 10.36 -13.11
C GLU A 138 -5.79 11.70 -13.57
N HIS A 139 -6.16 12.75 -12.84
CA HIS A 139 -5.66 14.11 -12.99
C HIS A 139 -5.47 14.73 -11.61
N PRO A 140 -4.74 15.85 -11.46
CA PRO A 140 -4.67 16.58 -10.21
C PRO A 140 -6.05 16.82 -9.60
N GLY A 141 -6.26 16.37 -8.37
CA GLY A 141 -7.54 16.46 -7.65
C GLY A 141 -8.60 15.45 -8.05
N VAL A 142 -8.38 14.58 -9.06
CA VAL A 142 -9.37 13.62 -9.55
C VAL A 142 -8.90 12.18 -9.31
N LEU A 143 -9.65 11.46 -8.50
CA LEU A 143 -9.40 10.07 -8.14
C LEU A 143 -10.38 9.15 -8.86
N VAL A 144 -9.88 8.03 -9.37
CA VAL A 144 -10.72 6.94 -9.90
C VAL A 144 -10.51 5.71 -9.04
N GLN A 145 -11.60 5.20 -8.47
CA GLN A 145 -11.62 3.93 -7.78
C GLN A 145 -12.18 2.86 -8.72
N HIS A 146 -11.40 1.81 -8.94
CA HIS A 146 -11.68 0.78 -9.97
C HIS A 146 -12.55 -0.38 -9.45
N GLY A 147 -12.79 -0.47 -8.14
CA GLY A 147 -13.63 -1.50 -7.53
C GLY A 147 -14.04 -1.11 -6.12
N PRO A 148 -15.10 -1.73 -5.57
CA PRO A 148 -15.72 -1.30 -4.31
C PRO A 148 -14.90 -1.66 -3.07
N ILE A 149 -13.85 -2.46 -3.21
CA ILE A 149 -13.06 -2.92 -2.06
C ILE A 149 -12.23 -1.74 -1.51
N LEU A 150 -12.42 -1.48 -0.22
CA LEU A 150 -11.59 -0.60 0.58
C LEU A 150 -11.39 -1.24 1.95
N ARG A 151 -10.25 -1.89 2.13
CA ARG A 151 -9.91 -2.61 3.36
C ARG A 151 -8.52 -2.20 3.83
N VAL A 152 -8.39 -1.90 5.12
CA VAL A 152 -7.12 -1.60 5.78
C VAL A 152 -6.87 -2.62 6.86
N VAL A 153 -5.76 -3.34 6.78
CA VAL A 153 -5.29 -4.24 7.82
C VAL A 153 -4.03 -3.63 8.42
N PHE A 154 -4.00 -3.47 9.73
CA PHE A 154 -2.87 -2.87 10.44
C PHE A 154 -2.71 -3.49 11.81
N GLY A 155 -1.52 -3.39 12.38
CA GLY A 155 -1.28 -3.89 13.72
C GLY A 155 0.17 -3.76 14.16
N PRO A 156 0.44 -3.99 15.44
CA PRO A 156 1.79 -4.01 15.98
C PRO A 156 2.53 -5.27 15.55
N ARG A 157 3.84 -5.15 15.31
CA ARG A 157 4.73 -6.31 15.07
C ARG A 157 4.93 -7.15 16.32
N ASP A 158 4.92 -6.50 17.48
CA ASP A 158 4.93 -7.17 18.78
C ASP A 158 3.50 -7.28 19.29
N PRO A 159 2.92 -8.49 19.36
CA PRO A 159 1.56 -8.68 19.87
C PRO A 159 1.34 -8.22 21.31
N SER A 160 2.41 -8.05 22.07
CA SER A 160 2.32 -7.53 23.47
C SER A 160 2.07 -6.03 23.53
N TYR A 161 2.27 -5.30 22.41
CA TYR A 161 1.96 -3.88 22.34
C TYR A 161 0.46 -3.65 22.32
N ILE A 162 -0.07 -3.21 23.45
CA ILE A 162 -1.48 -2.91 23.64
C ILE A 162 -1.63 -1.40 23.81
N SER A 163 -2.44 -0.77 22.95
CA SER A 163 -2.75 0.65 23.05
C SER A 163 -4.22 0.89 22.69
N PRO A 164 -5.00 1.57 23.54
CA PRO A 164 -6.41 1.85 23.27
C PRO A 164 -6.65 2.62 21.97
N ILE A 165 -5.69 3.43 21.52
CA ILE A 165 -5.79 4.19 20.27
C ILE A 165 -5.96 3.27 19.06
N LEU A 166 -5.43 2.05 19.09
CA LEU A 166 -5.54 1.11 17.94
C LEU A 166 -6.99 0.70 17.70
N SER A 167 -7.76 0.44 18.77
CA SER A 167 -9.18 0.12 18.67
C SER A 167 -10.00 1.34 18.18
N VAL A 168 -9.59 2.56 18.58
CA VAL A 168 -10.23 3.79 18.06
C VAL A 168 -9.95 3.97 16.58
N ILE A 169 -8.72 3.74 16.12
CA ILE A 169 -8.37 3.78 14.69
C ILE A 169 -9.22 2.75 13.91
N GLN A 170 -9.35 1.52 14.42
CA GLN A 170 -10.19 0.50 13.80
C GLN A 170 -11.65 0.95 13.71
N SER A 171 -12.23 1.46 14.80
CA SER A 171 -13.61 1.98 14.83
C SER A 171 -13.79 3.10 13.81
N ASP A 172 -12.88 4.09 13.79
CA ASP A 172 -12.93 5.20 12.85
C ASP A 172 -12.87 4.75 11.39
N LEU A 173 -12.05 3.76 11.07
CA LEU A 173 -12.01 3.15 9.72
C LEU A 173 -13.36 2.50 9.39
N CYS A 174 -13.91 1.66 10.29
CA CYS A 174 -15.19 1.00 10.06
C CYS A 174 -16.35 1.98 9.94
N GLU A 175 -16.42 3.00 10.77
CA GLU A 175 -17.43 4.08 10.70
C GLU A 175 -17.34 4.86 9.39
N SER A 176 -16.15 4.88 8.76
CA SER A 176 -15.91 5.53 7.48
C SER A 176 -16.21 4.63 6.26
N GLY A 177 -16.83 3.47 6.47
CA GLY A 177 -17.13 2.52 5.39
C GLY A 177 -15.91 1.74 4.89
N ILE A 178 -14.81 1.75 5.64
CA ILE A 178 -13.61 0.99 5.36
C ILE A 178 -13.65 -0.31 6.15
N ASP A 179 -13.36 -1.46 5.53
CA ASP A 179 -13.16 -2.71 6.27
C ASP A 179 -11.83 -2.61 7.06
N GLY A 180 -11.92 -2.04 8.27
CA GLY A 180 -10.80 -1.79 9.18
C GLY A 180 -10.51 -2.99 10.06
N VAL A 181 -9.33 -3.60 9.92
CA VAL A 181 -8.92 -4.79 10.68
C VAL A 181 -7.69 -4.48 11.52
N LEU A 182 -7.85 -4.50 12.85
CA LEU A 182 -6.74 -4.52 13.78
C LEU A 182 -6.23 -5.97 13.92
N SER A 183 -5.10 -6.24 13.29
CA SER A 183 -4.53 -7.58 13.24
C SER A 183 -3.63 -7.87 14.44
N THR A 184 -3.72 -9.09 14.97
CA THR A 184 -2.78 -9.67 15.93
C THR A 184 -1.64 -10.44 15.24
N HIS A 185 -1.71 -10.58 13.89
CA HIS A 185 -0.74 -11.34 13.08
C HIS A 185 -0.37 -10.56 11.81
N ILE A 186 -0.14 -9.25 11.95
CA ILE A 186 0.03 -8.33 10.81
C ILE A 186 1.15 -8.74 9.85
N GLN A 187 2.23 -9.38 10.34
CA GLN A 187 3.31 -9.84 9.46
C GLN A 187 2.81 -10.92 8.48
N ARG A 188 1.99 -11.87 8.98
CA ARG A 188 1.37 -12.89 8.13
C ARG A 188 0.38 -12.25 7.16
N ASP A 189 -0.53 -11.42 7.65
CA ASP A 189 -1.57 -10.81 6.82
C ASP A 189 -0.96 -9.93 5.70
N ALA A 190 0.14 -9.23 6.00
CA ALA A 190 0.88 -8.46 5.01
C ALA A 190 1.58 -9.36 3.97
N LEU A 191 2.14 -10.51 4.38
CA LEU A 191 2.73 -11.49 3.45
C LEU A 191 1.65 -12.17 2.59
N GLU A 192 0.48 -12.45 3.15
CA GLU A 192 -0.66 -12.98 2.42
C GLU A 192 -1.08 -12.03 1.29
N LYS A 193 -1.24 -10.74 1.57
CA LYS A 193 -1.47 -9.73 0.53
C LYS A 193 -0.30 -9.63 -0.45
N PHE A 194 0.92 -9.63 0.06
CA PHE A 194 2.13 -9.53 -0.76
C PHE A 194 2.28 -10.70 -1.73
N SER A 195 1.76 -11.89 -1.37
CA SER A 195 1.74 -13.08 -2.24
C SER A 195 0.87 -12.94 -3.50
N TYR A 196 0.01 -11.92 -3.56
CA TYR A 196 -0.68 -11.51 -4.79
C TYR A 196 0.06 -10.39 -5.51
N VAL A 197 0.35 -9.29 -4.78
CA VAL A 197 0.80 -8.04 -5.37
C VAL A 197 2.17 -8.16 -6.03
N SER A 198 3.11 -8.84 -5.35
CA SER A 198 4.47 -9.01 -5.87
C SER A 198 4.52 -9.94 -7.09
N PRO A 199 3.96 -11.18 -7.04
CA PRO A 199 3.96 -12.07 -8.19
C PRO A 199 3.27 -11.50 -9.43
N ILE A 200 2.06 -10.93 -9.28
CA ILE A 200 1.33 -10.42 -10.44
C ILE A 200 2.02 -9.19 -11.06
N GLY A 201 2.60 -8.33 -10.22
CA GLY A 201 3.37 -7.19 -10.69
C GLY A 201 4.65 -7.61 -11.42
N ALA A 202 5.43 -8.49 -10.80
CA ALA A 202 6.71 -8.97 -11.35
C ALA A 202 6.51 -9.76 -12.65
N ALA A 203 5.62 -10.77 -12.64
CA ALA A 203 5.33 -11.58 -13.83
C ALA A 203 4.68 -10.75 -14.95
N GLY A 204 3.80 -9.79 -14.59
CA GLY A 204 3.15 -8.90 -15.54
C GLY A 204 4.14 -8.00 -16.31
N VAL A 205 5.16 -7.47 -15.62
CA VAL A 205 6.24 -6.72 -16.28
C VAL A 205 7.13 -7.65 -17.10
N TYR A 206 7.55 -8.78 -16.51
CA TYR A 206 8.46 -9.73 -17.15
C TYR A 206 7.92 -10.30 -18.47
N LEU A 207 6.63 -10.67 -18.50
CA LEU A 207 5.98 -11.26 -19.67
C LEU A 207 5.25 -10.24 -20.55
N HIS A 208 5.24 -8.96 -20.20
CA HIS A 208 4.38 -7.94 -20.83
C HIS A 208 2.90 -8.36 -20.88
N ALA A 209 2.43 -9.03 -19.81
CA ALA A 209 1.14 -9.68 -19.73
C ALA A 209 0.12 -8.85 -18.93
N VAL A 210 -1.15 -8.95 -19.34
CA VAL A 210 -2.31 -8.38 -18.63
C VAL A 210 -3.05 -9.47 -17.83
N ALA A 211 -4.02 -9.11 -17.00
CA ALA A 211 -4.76 -10.06 -16.18
C ALA A 211 -5.33 -11.24 -16.99
N GLY A 212 -5.83 -10.99 -18.19
CA GLY A 212 -6.41 -12.02 -19.08
C GLY A 212 -5.44 -13.10 -19.50
N ASP A 213 -4.13 -12.82 -19.55
CA ASP A 213 -3.11 -13.82 -19.88
C ASP A 213 -2.88 -14.78 -18.70
N PHE A 214 -2.99 -14.29 -17.48
CA PHE A 214 -2.90 -15.10 -16.26
C PHE A 214 -4.20 -15.85 -15.93
N GLN A 215 -5.35 -15.38 -16.43
CA GLN A 215 -6.64 -16.05 -16.25
C GLN A 215 -6.74 -17.35 -17.07
N LYS A 216 -6.00 -17.44 -18.18
CA LYS A 216 -5.96 -18.61 -19.06
C LYS A 216 -4.89 -19.60 -18.59
N GLU A 217 -5.08 -20.89 -18.88
CA GLU A 217 -4.01 -21.89 -18.71
C GLU A 217 -2.84 -21.56 -19.66
N GLY A 218 -1.62 -21.71 -19.16
CA GLY A 218 -0.41 -21.42 -19.92
C GLY A 218 0.76 -20.94 -19.06
N ALA A 219 1.87 -20.57 -19.70
CA ALA A 219 3.12 -20.22 -19.04
C ALA A 219 2.98 -19.03 -18.06
N ALA A 220 2.21 -18.02 -18.39
CA ALA A 220 1.99 -16.86 -17.53
C ALA A 220 1.32 -17.26 -16.20
N ARG A 221 0.24 -18.07 -16.30
CA ARG A 221 -0.46 -18.57 -15.12
C ARG A 221 0.43 -19.47 -14.25
N GLU A 222 1.23 -20.36 -14.85
CA GLU A 222 2.13 -21.24 -14.11
C GLU A 222 3.26 -20.47 -13.43
N LEU A 223 3.82 -19.45 -14.08
CA LEU A 223 4.81 -18.56 -13.45
C LEU A 223 4.19 -17.85 -12.23
N PHE A 224 3.02 -17.27 -12.39
CA PHE A 224 2.31 -16.60 -11.28
C PHE A 224 2.06 -17.55 -10.10
N LYS A 225 1.56 -18.77 -10.36
CA LYS A 225 1.37 -19.79 -9.33
C LYS A 225 2.67 -20.19 -8.63
N SER A 226 3.75 -20.33 -9.38
CA SER A 226 5.06 -20.69 -8.84
C SER A 226 5.62 -19.59 -7.95
N MET A 227 5.53 -18.33 -8.38
CA MET A 227 5.96 -17.17 -7.56
C MET A 227 5.13 -17.04 -6.27
N ILE A 228 3.82 -17.34 -6.29
CA ILE A 228 3.00 -17.39 -5.07
C ILE A 228 3.52 -18.47 -4.11
N ARG A 229 3.86 -19.66 -4.63
CA ARG A 229 4.42 -20.74 -3.80
C ARG A 229 5.77 -20.36 -3.19
N GLU A 230 6.61 -19.63 -3.93
CA GLU A 230 7.89 -19.12 -3.43
C GLU A 230 7.68 -18.12 -2.28
N ILE A 231 6.72 -17.18 -2.39
CA ILE A 231 6.35 -16.29 -1.28
C ILE A 231 5.77 -17.07 -0.10
N SER A 232 4.97 -18.10 -0.35
CA SER A 232 4.42 -18.96 0.72
C SER A 232 5.52 -19.71 1.47
N ALA A 233 6.52 -20.24 0.75
CA ALA A 233 7.69 -20.87 1.34
C ALA A 233 8.54 -19.88 2.15
N LEU A 234 8.73 -18.67 1.63
CA LEU A 234 9.41 -17.58 2.34
C LEU A 234 8.68 -17.21 3.63
N ALA A 235 7.36 -17.05 3.58
CA ALA A 235 6.54 -16.74 4.75
C ALA A 235 6.68 -17.82 5.83
N ALA A 236 6.66 -19.09 5.45
CA ALA A 236 6.85 -20.21 6.37
C ALA A 236 8.24 -20.20 7.03
N ALA A 237 9.30 -19.96 6.24
CA ALA A 237 10.66 -19.85 6.77
C ALA A 237 10.86 -18.64 7.68
N MET A 238 10.08 -17.58 7.51
CA MET A 238 10.04 -16.41 8.37
C MET A 238 9.25 -16.64 9.67
N GLY A 239 8.58 -17.79 9.83
CA GLY A 239 7.73 -18.11 11.00
C GLY A 239 6.27 -17.62 10.85
N TYR A 240 5.84 -17.27 9.65
CA TYR A 240 4.48 -16.79 9.34
C TYR A 240 3.79 -17.67 8.29
N PRO A 241 3.65 -19.00 8.52
CA PRO A 241 3.05 -19.89 7.54
C PRO A 241 1.63 -19.47 7.21
N PHE A 242 1.27 -19.58 5.93
CA PHE A 242 -0.10 -19.34 5.50
C PHE A 242 -1.00 -20.49 5.95
N GLU A 243 -2.18 -20.16 6.46
CA GLU A 243 -3.16 -21.15 6.91
C GLU A 243 -4.07 -21.67 5.77
N LYS A 244 -4.06 -20.95 4.65
CA LYS A 244 -4.92 -21.21 3.49
C LYS A 244 -4.09 -21.39 2.22
N ASP A 245 -4.68 -21.99 1.20
CA ASP A 245 -4.09 -22.09 -0.14
C ASP A 245 -4.19 -20.73 -0.86
N TYR A 246 -3.12 -19.93 -0.75
CA TYR A 246 -3.06 -18.63 -1.41
C TYR A 246 -2.84 -18.72 -2.92
N VAL A 247 -2.45 -19.86 -3.48
CA VAL A 247 -2.49 -20.06 -4.93
C VAL A 247 -3.95 -20.02 -5.39
N LYS A 248 -4.82 -20.78 -4.74
CA LYS A 248 -6.25 -20.82 -5.06
C LYS A 248 -6.91 -19.45 -4.85
N ILE A 249 -6.69 -18.82 -3.69
CA ILE A 249 -7.27 -17.50 -3.34
C ILE A 249 -6.83 -16.43 -4.36
N ASN A 250 -5.55 -16.38 -4.70
CA ASN A 250 -5.02 -15.37 -5.61
C ASN A 250 -5.48 -15.60 -7.06
N LEU A 251 -5.69 -16.85 -7.48
CA LEU A 251 -6.32 -17.15 -8.76
C LEU A 251 -7.80 -16.75 -8.80
N GLU A 252 -8.51 -16.88 -7.68
CA GLU A 252 -9.90 -16.42 -7.57
C GLU A 252 -9.97 -14.88 -7.63
N ILE A 253 -9.09 -14.17 -6.93
CA ILE A 253 -8.97 -12.70 -7.03
C ILE A 253 -8.71 -12.30 -8.48
N LEU A 254 -7.75 -12.95 -9.13
CA LEU A 254 -7.39 -12.69 -10.53
C LEU A 254 -8.56 -12.91 -11.48
N SER A 255 -9.37 -13.96 -11.29
CA SER A 255 -10.51 -14.27 -12.15
C SER A 255 -11.63 -13.22 -12.14
N ASN A 256 -11.68 -12.38 -11.10
CA ASN A 256 -12.64 -11.30 -10.96
C ASN A 256 -12.16 -9.96 -11.58
N LEU A 257 -10.96 -9.91 -12.12
CA LEU A 257 -10.45 -8.71 -12.78
C LEU A 257 -10.88 -8.64 -14.25
N SER A 258 -10.97 -7.43 -14.78
CA SER A 258 -11.06 -7.22 -16.22
C SER A 258 -9.82 -7.81 -16.92
N ALA A 259 -10.02 -8.42 -18.08
CA ALA A 259 -8.93 -9.11 -18.80
C ALA A 259 -7.78 -8.17 -19.23
N ASP A 260 -8.07 -6.89 -19.42
CA ASP A 260 -7.10 -5.85 -19.76
C ASP A 260 -6.46 -5.17 -18.54
N ALA A 261 -6.83 -5.58 -17.32
CA ALA A 261 -6.30 -4.98 -16.11
C ALA A 261 -4.78 -5.16 -15.99
N THR A 262 -4.10 -4.09 -15.59
CA THR A 262 -2.66 -4.03 -15.31
C THR A 262 -2.39 -3.58 -13.88
N THR A 263 -1.20 -3.87 -13.38
CA THR A 263 -0.75 -3.39 -12.07
C THR A 263 -0.27 -1.95 -12.12
N SER A 264 -0.21 -1.27 -10.97
CA SER A 264 0.36 0.08 -10.88
C SER A 264 1.83 0.11 -11.32
N MET A 265 2.61 -0.93 -10.98
CA MET A 265 4.01 -1.02 -11.39
C MET A 265 4.16 -1.12 -12.91
N GLN A 266 3.32 -1.91 -13.59
CA GLN A 266 3.31 -1.98 -15.06
C GLN A 266 3.02 -0.61 -15.67
N ARG A 267 2.00 0.09 -15.19
CA ARG A 267 1.66 1.44 -15.69
C ARG A 267 2.78 2.44 -15.47
N ASP A 268 3.37 2.46 -14.27
CA ASP A 268 4.50 3.34 -13.96
C ASP A 268 5.67 3.09 -14.94
N ILE A 269 6.02 1.82 -15.22
CA ILE A 269 7.09 1.47 -16.16
C ILE A 269 6.73 1.87 -17.61
N MET A 270 5.50 1.57 -18.06
CA MET A 270 5.06 1.94 -19.41
C MET A 270 5.06 3.45 -19.66
N GLU A 271 4.81 4.23 -18.59
CA GLU A 271 4.84 5.70 -18.63
C GLU A 271 6.26 6.29 -18.40
N GLY A 272 7.28 5.44 -18.26
CA GLY A 272 8.66 5.88 -17.97
C GLY A 272 8.83 6.52 -16.60
N LYS A 273 7.92 6.24 -15.66
CA LYS A 273 7.97 6.74 -14.28
C LYS A 273 8.80 5.83 -13.38
N PRO A 274 9.36 6.36 -12.27
CA PRO A 274 9.94 5.52 -11.23
C PRO A 274 8.92 4.47 -10.76
N SER A 275 9.37 3.22 -10.63
CA SER A 275 8.53 2.09 -10.26
C SER A 275 8.98 1.43 -8.96
N GLU A 276 8.14 0.55 -8.43
CA GLU A 276 8.41 -0.20 -7.19
C GLU A 276 9.10 -1.57 -7.47
N LEU A 277 9.89 -1.68 -8.55
CA LEU A 277 10.60 -2.90 -8.92
C LEU A 277 11.50 -3.42 -7.78
N ASP A 278 12.25 -2.53 -7.12
CA ASP A 278 13.12 -2.93 -6.01
C ASP A 278 12.33 -3.60 -4.89
N GLY A 279 11.25 -2.99 -4.45
CA GLY A 279 10.42 -3.50 -3.36
C GLY A 279 9.59 -4.74 -3.73
N LEU A 280 9.15 -4.87 -4.99
CA LEU A 280 8.28 -5.98 -5.41
C LEU A 280 9.06 -7.16 -6.00
N VAL A 281 10.28 -6.98 -6.48
CA VAL A 281 11.09 -8.04 -7.10
C VAL A 281 12.34 -8.35 -6.26
N MET A 282 13.11 -7.32 -5.87
CA MET A 282 14.39 -7.54 -5.20
C MET A 282 14.24 -7.78 -3.69
N GLU A 283 13.23 -7.19 -3.03
CA GLU A 283 13.02 -7.42 -1.59
C GLU A 283 12.69 -8.88 -1.25
N PRO A 284 11.83 -9.61 -2.00
CA PRO A 284 11.66 -11.04 -1.83
C PRO A 284 12.99 -11.82 -1.87
N LEU A 285 13.89 -11.50 -2.80
CA LEU A 285 15.18 -12.16 -2.91
C LEU A 285 16.14 -11.82 -1.75
N ARG A 286 16.11 -10.56 -1.27
CA ARG A 286 16.87 -10.18 -0.05
C ARG A 286 16.39 -10.95 1.17
N LEU A 287 15.08 -11.11 1.33
CA LEU A 287 14.49 -11.91 2.40
C LEU A 287 14.80 -13.40 2.21
N ALA A 288 14.68 -13.92 1.00
CA ALA A 288 15.02 -15.31 0.66
C ALA A 288 16.47 -15.65 1.06
N LYS A 289 17.41 -14.78 0.71
CA LYS A 289 18.82 -14.93 1.13
C LYS A 289 18.96 -14.93 2.65
N LYS A 290 18.26 -14.04 3.35
CA LYS A 290 18.30 -13.94 4.82
C LYS A 290 17.75 -15.19 5.51
N TYR A 291 16.71 -15.80 4.97
CA TYR A 291 16.03 -16.96 5.56
C TYR A 291 16.38 -18.28 4.87
N SER A 292 17.38 -18.27 3.96
CA SER A 292 17.88 -19.46 3.25
C SER A 292 16.79 -20.21 2.47
N VAL A 293 15.95 -19.47 1.76
CA VAL A 293 14.86 -20.00 0.90
C VAL A 293 15.27 -19.88 -0.56
N SER A 294 15.04 -20.92 -1.37
CA SER A 294 15.22 -20.87 -2.83
C SER A 294 14.00 -20.24 -3.49
N MET A 295 14.24 -19.27 -4.38
CA MET A 295 13.19 -18.57 -5.14
C MET A 295 13.57 -18.45 -6.63
N PRO A 296 13.68 -19.59 -7.36
CA PRO A 296 14.19 -19.60 -8.72
C PRO A 296 13.36 -18.79 -9.72
N CYS A 297 12.02 -18.71 -9.55
CA CYS A 297 11.18 -17.90 -10.43
C CYS A 297 11.44 -16.39 -10.21
N TYR A 298 11.63 -15.97 -8.95
CA TYR A 298 12.02 -14.58 -8.65
C TYR A 298 13.41 -14.26 -9.16
N GLU A 299 14.36 -15.19 -9.05
CA GLU A 299 15.72 -15.01 -9.57
C GLU A 299 15.72 -14.86 -11.10
N GLU A 300 14.95 -15.68 -11.82
CA GLU A 300 14.78 -15.57 -13.27
C GLU A 300 14.21 -14.20 -13.67
N VAL A 301 13.12 -13.78 -13.03
CA VAL A 301 12.47 -12.49 -13.29
C VAL A 301 13.41 -11.32 -12.96
N ALA A 302 14.10 -11.38 -11.83
CA ALA A 302 15.02 -10.32 -11.41
C ALA A 302 16.22 -10.15 -12.36
N ASN A 303 16.78 -11.26 -12.88
CA ASN A 303 17.89 -11.21 -13.85
C ASN A 303 17.53 -10.45 -15.13
N VAL A 304 16.25 -10.42 -15.51
CA VAL A 304 15.78 -9.69 -16.69
C VAL A 304 15.37 -8.26 -16.35
N LEU A 305 14.64 -8.08 -15.25
CA LEU A 305 14.06 -6.77 -14.92
C LEU A 305 15.00 -5.85 -14.16
N CYS A 306 15.95 -6.41 -13.43
CA CYS A 306 16.90 -5.68 -12.60
C CYS A 306 18.33 -6.17 -12.92
N PRO A 307 18.80 -6.06 -14.17
CA PRO A 307 20.14 -6.50 -14.52
C PRO A 307 21.14 -5.79 -13.62
N LEU A 308 21.98 -6.56 -12.94
CA LEU A 308 23.07 -5.99 -12.15
C LEU A 308 23.94 -5.16 -13.09
N GLU A 309 24.04 -3.87 -12.83
CA GLU A 309 25.11 -3.07 -13.41
C GLU A 309 26.42 -3.57 -12.77
N PHE A 310 27.23 -4.27 -13.55
CA PHE A 310 28.57 -4.71 -13.19
C PHE A 310 29.57 -3.58 -13.31
#